data_3f9d0332ab66613618821237c77ee5f3
#
_entry.id   3f9d0332ab66613618821237c77ee5f3
#
_cell.length_a   1.000
_cell.length_b   1.000
_cell.length_c   1.000
_cell.angle_alpha   90.00
_cell.angle_beta   90.00
_cell.angle_gamma   90.00
#
_symmetry.space_group_name_H-M   'P 1'
#
loop_
_entity.id
_entity.type
_entity.pdbx_description
1 polymer ?
#
loop_
_entity_poly.entity_id
_entity_poly.type
_entity_poly.pdbx_seq_one_letter_code
_entity_poly.pdbx_strand_id
1 'polypeptide(L)'
;VTRKITKYVAILIDALESEGVSPSEVSSQDEENLVWTPNAYQARSETVYPKLRLGNLEARRDWGHAKDYVRAMWLMLQQDDPDDYVVATGETHSVKEFLEHAFRRVGITDWSKYVYVDPEFFRPAEVDYLLGDASKAREKLGWVPEITFDKLVEKMIDGDLDEELLGPYLQTIQD
;
A
#
# COMPACT_ATOMS: atom_id res chain seq x y z
N VAL A 1 -0.32 -5.64 3.33
CA VAL A 1 -0.92 -5.33 2.01
C VAL A 1 -0.42 -3.99 1.51
N THR A 2 -0.57 -2.90 2.25
CA THR A 2 -0.23 -1.53 1.82
C THR A 2 1.21 -1.42 1.30
N ARG A 3 2.21 -1.85 2.10
CA ARG A 3 3.62 -1.82 1.70
C ARG A 3 3.92 -2.69 0.47
N LYS A 4 3.21 -3.79 0.29
CA LYS A 4 3.33 -4.64 -0.90
C LYS A 4 2.89 -3.90 -2.16
N ILE A 5 1.81 -3.11 -2.06
CA ILE A 5 1.29 -2.30 -3.17
C ILE A 5 2.26 -1.17 -3.50
N THR A 6 2.68 -0.38 -2.51
CA THR A 6 3.52 0.80 -2.74
C THR A 6 4.90 0.43 -3.28
N LYS A 7 5.52 -0.63 -2.76
CA LYS A 7 6.78 -1.15 -3.32
C LYS A 7 6.63 -1.67 -4.74
N TYR A 8 5.55 -2.39 -5.03
CA TYR A 8 5.31 -2.86 -6.40
C TYR A 8 5.18 -1.69 -7.38
N VAL A 9 4.41 -0.66 -7.00
CA VAL A 9 4.24 0.54 -7.84
C VAL A 9 5.58 1.23 -8.07
N ALA A 10 6.41 1.39 -7.04
CA ALA A 10 7.72 2.01 -7.17
C ALA A 10 8.64 1.21 -8.10
N ILE A 11 8.73 -0.10 -7.94
CA ILE A 11 9.54 -0.98 -8.80
C ILE A 11 9.02 -0.97 -10.25
N LEU A 12 7.71 -0.96 -10.44
CA LEU A 12 7.10 -0.89 -11.77
C LEU A 12 7.48 0.41 -12.48
N ILE A 13 7.42 1.55 -11.80
CA ILE A 13 7.78 2.84 -12.37
C ILE A 13 9.27 2.89 -12.72
N ASP A 14 10.15 2.49 -11.82
CA ASP A 14 11.59 2.41 -12.08
C ASP A 14 11.90 1.55 -13.31
N ALA A 15 11.25 0.40 -13.44
CA ALA A 15 11.39 -0.48 -14.60
C ALA A 15 10.87 0.16 -15.90
N LEU A 16 9.71 0.80 -15.87
CA LEU A 16 9.15 1.49 -17.06
C LEU A 16 10.03 2.66 -17.49
N GLU A 17 10.51 3.48 -16.56
CA GLU A 17 11.40 4.61 -16.86
C GLU A 17 12.75 4.13 -17.41
N SER A 18 13.31 3.05 -16.90
CA SER A 18 14.57 2.48 -17.39
C SER A 18 14.49 1.94 -18.83
N GLU A 19 13.31 1.54 -19.26
CA GLU A 19 13.03 1.07 -20.63
C GLU A 19 12.51 2.19 -21.55
N GLY A 20 12.27 3.38 -21.02
CA GLY A 20 11.70 4.51 -21.76
C GLY A 20 10.25 4.28 -22.19
N VAL A 21 9.52 3.43 -21.47
CA VAL A 21 8.13 3.07 -21.76
C VAL A 21 7.20 3.91 -20.88
N SER A 22 6.24 4.57 -21.52
CA SER A 22 5.18 5.26 -20.76
C SER A 22 4.24 4.24 -20.12
N PRO A 23 3.80 4.45 -18.85
CA PRO A 23 2.83 3.58 -18.18
C PRO A 23 1.54 3.36 -18.96
N SER A 24 1.16 4.31 -19.82
CA SER A 24 -0.02 4.23 -20.69
C SER A 24 0.17 3.33 -21.92
N GLU A 25 1.42 3.03 -22.30
CA GLU A 25 1.77 2.25 -23.49
C GLU A 25 1.88 0.75 -23.24
N VAL A 26 1.89 0.33 -21.99
CA VAL A 26 1.94 -1.10 -21.62
C VAL A 26 0.65 -1.79 -22.06
N SER A 27 0.76 -2.67 -23.07
CA SER A 27 -0.38 -3.43 -23.57
C SER A 27 -0.73 -4.59 -22.62
N SER A 28 -2.02 -4.91 -22.55
CA SER A 28 -2.56 -6.02 -21.75
C SER A 28 -2.44 -7.39 -22.46
N GLN A 29 -1.49 -7.56 -23.36
CA GLN A 29 -1.33 -8.83 -24.07
C GLN A 29 -0.72 -9.88 -23.14
N ASP A 30 -1.37 -11.05 -23.09
CA ASP A 30 -1.00 -12.31 -22.47
C ASP A 30 -1.44 -12.54 -21.02
N GLU A 31 -2.76 -12.74 -20.86
CA GLU A 31 -3.33 -13.22 -19.59
C GLU A 31 -3.01 -14.70 -19.26
N GLU A 32 -2.54 -15.51 -20.23
CA GLU A 32 -2.47 -16.97 -20.07
C GLU A 32 -1.10 -17.54 -19.64
N ASN A 33 0.00 -16.78 -19.66
CA ASN A 33 1.34 -17.33 -19.43
C ASN A 33 2.17 -16.73 -18.28
N LEU A 34 1.56 -15.96 -17.39
CA LEU A 34 2.28 -15.40 -16.23
C LEU A 34 2.39 -16.41 -15.09
N VAL A 35 3.29 -17.37 -15.25
CA VAL A 35 3.77 -18.19 -14.11
C VAL A 35 4.65 -17.29 -13.25
N TRP A 36 4.10 -16.87 -12.10
CA TRP A 36 4.87 -16.17 -11.08
C TRP A 36 5.96 -17.10 -10.54
N THR A 37 7.22 -16.77 -10.78
CA THR A 37 8.36 -17.35 -10.07
C THR A 37 9.01 -16.27 -9.21
N PRO A 38 9.50 -16.58 -7.99
CA PRO A 38 10.19 -15.63 -7.13
C PRO A 38 11.37 -14.89 -7.81
N ASN A 39 11.92 -15.45 -8.89
CA ASN A 39 13.04 -14.92 -9.66
C ASN A 39 12.63 -14.27 -10.99
N ALA A 40 11.35 -13.99 -11.23
CA ALA A 40 10.88 -13.37 -12.48
C ALA A 40 11.46 -11.96 -12.74
N TYR A 41 12.03 -11.31 -11.73
CA TYR A 41 12.79 -10.07 -11.89
C TYR A 41 14.11 -10.22 -12.68
N GLN A 42 14.59 -11.43 -12.92
CA GLN A 42 15.86 -11.69 -13.66
C GLN A 42 15.70 -12.06 -15.14
N ALA A 43 14.50 -12.38 -15.57
CA ALA A 43 14.23 -12.70 -16.97
C ALA A 43 13.89 -11.45 -17.78
N ARG A 44 14.86 -10.59 -18.04
CA ARG A 44 14.77 -9.45 -18.95
C ARG A 44 14.84 -9.91 -20.41
N SER A 45 13.74 -10.41 -20.95
CA SER A 45 13.53 -10.41 -22.40
C SER A 45 12.03 -10.42 -22.66
N GLU A 46 11.54 -9.35 -23.23
CA GLU A 46 10.15 -8.99 -23.48
C GLU A 46 9.46 -8.30 -22.27
N THR A 47 8.88 -7.15 -22.53
CA THR A 47 8.27 -6.17 -21.60
C THR A 47 7.07 -6.69 -20.79
N VAL A 48 7.22 -7.81 -20.08
CA VAL A 48 6.16 -8.39 -19.27
C VAL A 48 6.51 -8.21 -17.79
N TYR A 49 5.86 -7.25 -17.16
CA TYR A 49 5.97 -7.06 -15.71
C TYR A 49 5.09 -8.07 -14.98
N PRO A 50 5.62 -8.82 -13.99
CA PRO A 50 4.81 -9.75 -13.22
C PRO A 50 3.70 -9.01 -12.48
N LYS A 51 2.45 -9.46 -12.63
CA LYS A 51 1.31 -8.86 -11.94
C LYS A 51 1.43 -8.98 -10.43
N LEU A 52 1.05 -7.92 -9.72
CA LEU A 52 0.91 -7.92 -8.27
C LEU A 52 -0.22 -8.85 -7.85
N ARG A 53 0.09 -9.95 -7.18
CA ARG A 53 -0.91 -10.90 -6.67
C ARG A 53 -1.45 -10.41 -5.32
N LEU A 54 -2.75 -10.20 -5.22
CA LEU A 54 -3.47 -9.80 -4.01
C LEU A 54 -4.67 -10.71 -3.78
N GLY A 55 -5.18 -10.74 -2.54
CA GLY A 55 -6.40 -11.45 -2.17
C GLY A 55 -7.63 -10.55 -2.29
N ASN A 56 -8.46 -10.54 -1.25
CA ASN A 56 -9.71 -9.79 -1.22
C ASN A 56 -9.47 -8.26 -1.30
N LEU A 57 -9.83 -7.68 -2.44
CA LEU A 57 -9.72 -6.24 -2.69
C LEU A 57 -10.82 -5.42 -2.00
N GLU A 58 -11.94 -6.06 -1.66
CA GLU A 58 -13.09 -5.40 -1.03
C GLU A 58 -12.96 -5.29 0.50
N ALA A 59 -11.98 -5.99 1.09
CA ALA A 59 -11.71 -5.90 2.52
C ALA A 59 -11.39 -4.47 2.92
N ARG A 60 -12.13 -3.96 3.91
CA ARG A 60 -12.04 -2.56 4.37
C ARG A 60 -11.27 -2.45 5.67
N ARG A 61 -10.42 -1.45 5.77
CA ARG A 61 -9.54 -1.21 6.91
C ARG A 61 -9.49 0.28 7.26
N ASP A 62 -9.35 0.55 8.54
CA ASP A 62 -9.00 1.87 9.06
C ASP A 62 -7.49 1.99 9.06
N TRP A 63 -6.95 2.73 8.10
CA TRP A 63 -5.51 2.96 7.96
C TRP A 63 -5.13 4.35 8.41
N GLY A 64 -4.20 4.44 9.35
CA GLY A 64 -3.64 5.70 9.79
C GLY A 64 -2.12 5.71 9.72
N HIS A 65 -1.56 6.90 9.79
CA HIS A 65 -0.12 7.11 9.74
C HIS A 65 0.52 6.90 11.12
N ALA A 66 1.66 6.20 11.16
CA ALA A 66 2.37 5.86 12.39
C ALA A 66 2.69 7.08 13.28
N LYS A 67 3.01 8.23 12.66
CA LYS A 67 3.28 9.49 13.40
C LYS A 67 2.08 9.93 14.25
N ASP A 68 0.86 9.82 13.72
CA ASP A 68 -0.35 10.17 14.46
C ASP A 68 -0.57 9.21 15.63
N TYR A 69 -0.32 7.92 15.44
CA TYR A 69 -0.45 6.91 16.48
C TYR A 69 0.60 7.07 17.58
N VAL A 70 1.85 7.36 17.23
CA VAL A 70 2.91 7.67 18.22
C VAL A 70 2.55 8.91 19.03
N ARG A 71 1.95 9.93 18.41
CA ARG A 71 1.45 11.10 19.14
C ARG A 71 0.35 10.76 20.13
N ALA A 72 -0.57 9.86 19.76
CA ALA A 72 -1.57 9.37 20.73
C ALA A 72 -0.92 8.66 21.91
N MET A 73 0.06 7.79 21.65
CA MET A 73 0.79 7.08 22.71
C MET A 73 1.48 8.06 23.67
N TRP A 74 2.10 9.11 23.12
CA TRP A 74 2.72 10.15 23.93
C TRP A 74 1.69 10.90 24.80
N LEU A 75 0.52 11.26 24.24
CA LEU A 75 -0.55 11.93 24.95
C LEU A 75 -1.13 11.06 26.07
N MET A 76 -1.25 9.75 25.87
CA MET A 76 -1.69 8.80 26.92
C MET A 76 -0.76 8.85 28.15
N LEU A 77 0.54 8.96 27.92
CA LEU A 77 1.55 9.01 28.98
C LEU A 77 1.59 10.35 29.74
N GLN A 78 0.90 11.38 29.24
CA GLN A 78 0.79 12.68 29.91
C GLN A 78 -0.43 12.79 30.83
N GLN A 79 -1.25 11.74 30.92
CA GLN A 79 -2.44 11.73 31.77
C GLN A 79 -2.06 11.37 33.22
N ASP A 80 -2.76 11.95 34.19
CA ASP A 80 -2.54 11.67 35.59
C ASP A 80 -2.97 10.23 35.96
N ASP A 81 -4.07 9.77 35.37
CA ASP A 81 -4.60 8.43 35.59
C ASP A 81 -4.44 7.55 34.33
N PRO A 82 -4.01 6.28 34.48
CA PRO A 82 -3.93 5.35 33.38
C PRO A 82 -5.34 4.96 32.87
N ASP A 83 -5.49 4.88 31.56
CA ASP A 83 -6.76 4.51 30.92
C ASP A 83 -6.52 3.83 29.57
N ASP A 84 -7.53 3.11 29.04
CA ASP A 84 -7.48 2.44 27.75
C ASP A 84 -8.07 3.32 26.66
N TYR A 85 -7.42 3.41 25.51
CA TYR A 85 -7.85 4.21 24.37
C TYR A 85 -7.82 3.43 23.07
N VAL A 86 -8.87 3.57 22.25
CA VAL A 86 -8.83 3.18 20.86
C VAL A 86 -8.22 4.32 20.07
N VAL A 87 -7.19 4.01 19.26
CA VAL A 87 -6.53 4.95 18.36
C VAL A 87 -6.79 4.49 16.92
N ALA A 88 -7.61 5.25 16.22
CA ALA A 88 -8.07 4.94 14.88
C ALA A 88 -8.41 6.24 14.13
N THR A 89 -8.43 6.20 12.80
CA THR A 89 -8.76 7.41 12.02
C THR A 89 -10.26 7.70 12.05
N GLY A 90 -11.10 6.68 12.18
CA GLY A 90 -12.55 6.77 12.07
C GLY A 90 -13.04 6.74 10.63
N GLU A 91 -12.15 6.41 9.68
CA GLU A 91 -12.46 6.23 8.27
C GLU A 91 -12.00 4.85 7.81
N THR A 92 -12.76 4.20 6.94
CA THR A 92 -12.40 2.88 6.41
C THR A 92 -12.37 2.89 4.90
N HIS A 93 -11.32 2.32 4.34
CA HIS A 93 -11.08 2.24 2.90
C HIS A 93 -10.83 0.79 2.49
N SER A 94 -11.22 0.42 1.26
CA SER A 94 -10.94 -0.90 0.72
C SER A 94 -9.51 -1.02 0.21
N VAL A 95 -9.01 -2.25 0.09
CA VAL A 95 -7.72 -2.51 -0.57
C VAL A 95 -7.75 -2.00 -2.02
N LYS A 96 -8.92 -2.09 -2.68
CA LYS A 96 -9.13 -1.54 -4.03
C LYS A 96 -8.96 -0.02 -4.05
N GLU A 97 -9.57 0.72 -3.12
CA GLU A 97 -9.39 2.16 -3.00
C GLU A 97 -7.90 2.51 -2.82
N PHE A 98 -7.19 1.75 -1.98
CA PHE A 98 -5.75 1.95 -1.80
C PHE A 98 -4.96 1.75 -3.10
N LEU A 99 -5.27 0.70 -3.88
CA LEU A 99 -4.68 0.47 -5.19
C LEU A 99 -4.94 1.64 -6.14
N GLU A 100 -6.19 2.08 -6.23
CA GLU A 100 -6.58 3.18 -7.12
C GLU A 100 -5.80 4.46 -6.82
N HIS A 101 -5.65 4.81 -5.54
CA HIS A 101 -4.88 5.97 -5.11
C HIS A 101 -3.38 5.81 -5.39
N ALA A 102 -2.82 4.62 -5.11
CA ALA A 102 -1.40 4.34 -5.33
C ALA A 102 -1.01 4.43 -6.81
N PHE A 103 -1.77 3.79 -7.70
CA PHE A 103 -1.50 3.82 -9.13
C PHE A 103 -1.77 5.20 -9.76
N ARG A 104 -2.82 5.90 -9.30
CA ARG A 104 -3.11 7.26 -9.74
C ARG A 104 -1.98 8.24 -9.38
N ARG A 105 -1.32 8.08 -8.23
CA ARG A 105 -0.18 8.92 -7.81
C ARG A 105 0.96 8.91 -8.81
N VAL A 106 1.14 7.80 -9.53
CA VAL A 106 2.18 7.64 -10.57
C VAL A 106 1.64 7.74 -12.00
N GLY A 107 0.43 8.28 -12.19
CA GLY A 107 -0.16 8.53 -13.50
C GLY A 107 -0.83 7.34 -14.17
N ILE A 108 -0.93 6.19 -13.50
CA ILE A 108 -1.61 5.00 -14.02
C ILE A 108 -3.07 5.04 -13.61
N THR A 109 -3.97 5.10 -14.59
CA THR A 109 -5.43 5.13 -14.36
C THR A 109 -6.08 3.76 -14.39
N ASP A 110 -5.52 2.82 -15.16
CA ASP A 110 -6.00 1.44 -15.26
C ASP A 110 -4.99 0.48 -14.60
N TRP A 111 -5.19 0.26 -13.30
CA TRP A 111 -4.36 -0.65 -12.51
C TRP A 111 -4.66 -2.14 -12.79
N SER A 112 -5.78 -2.49 -13.43
CA SER A 112 -6.21 -3.87 -13.66
C SER A 112 -5.20 -4.67 -14.49
N LYS A 113 -4.45 -4.00 -15.34
CA LYS A 113 -3.37 -4.59 -16.13
C LYS A 113 -2.22 -5.14 -15.26
N TYR A 114 -2.01 -4.56 -14.09
CA TYR A 114 -0.85 -4.81 -13.21
C TYR A 114 -1.19 -5.64 -11.98
N VAL A 115 -2.46 -5.93 -11.74
CA VAL A 115 -2.91 -6.64 -10.53
C VAL A 115 -3.67 -7.90 -10.91
N TYR A 116 -3.40 -8.97 -10.16
CA TYR A 116 -4.11 -10.24 -10.24
C TYR A 116 -4.73 -10.57 -8.89
N VAL A 117 -6.04 -10.80 -8.87
CA VAL A 117 -6.74 -11.26 -7.66
C VAL A 117 -6.56 -12.75 -7.53
N ASP A 118 -5.81 -13.17 -6.54
CA ASP A 118 -5.40 -14.54 -6.34
C ASP A 118 -6.23 -15.22 -5.26
N PRO A 119 -6.97 -16.29 -5.61
CA PRO A 119 -7.76 -17.05 -4.65
C PRO A 119 -6.95 -17.64 -3.49
N GLU A 120 -5.66 -17.97 -3.70
CA GLU A 120 -4.80 -18.51 -2.64
C GLU A 120 -4.58 -17.52 -1.49
N PHE A 121 -4.73 -16.20 -1.75
CA PHE A 121 -4.57 -15.17 -0.73
C PHE A 121 -5.87 -14.80 -0.01
N PHE A 122 -6.98 -15.45 -0.33
CA PHE A 122 -8.21 -15.30 0.43
C PHE A 122 -8.09 -16.05 1.76
N ARG A 123 -8.40 -15.37 2.83
CA ARG A 123 -8.37 -15.97 4.18
C ARG A 123 -9.75 -16.57 4.50
N PRO A 124 -9.83 -17.81 5.01
CA PRO A 124 -11.11 -18.44 5.35
C PRO A 124 -11.94 -17.66 6.37
N ALA A 125 -11.28 -16.90 7.25
CA ALA A 125 -11.91 -16.04 8.27
C ALA A 125 -11.44 -14.59 8.08
N GLU A 126 -11.80 -13.97 6.96
CA GLU A 126 -11.51 -12.56 6.71
C GLU A 126 -12.50 -11.68 7.48
N VAL A 127 -11.98 -10.63 8.11
CA VAL A 127 -12.82 -9.54 8.62
C VAL A 127 -13.01 -8.55 7.48
N ASP A 128 -14.21 -8.50 6.92
CA ASP A 128 -14.49 -7.67 5.74
C ASP A 128 -14.42 -6.17 6.06
N TYR A 129 -14.78 -5.79 7.27
CA TYR A 129 -14.91 -4.39 7.67
C TYR A 129 -14.27 -4.13 9.03
N LEU A 130 -13.29 -3.24 9.07
CA LEU A 130 -12.68 -2.73 10.29
C LEU A 130 -12.77 -1.20 10.31
N LEU A 131 -13.36 -0.68 11.38
CA LEU A 131 -13.47 0.75 11.67
C LEU A 131 -13.31 0.96 13.16
N GLY A 132 -12.38 1.82 13.56
CA GLY A 132 -12.15 2.15 14.95
C GLY A 132 -12.96 3.36 15.40
N ASP A 133 -13.49 3.33 16.62
CA ASP A 133 -14.08 4.49 17.30
C ASP A 133 -13.07 5.11 18.26
N ALA A 134 -12.49 6.24 17.87
CA ALA A 134 -11.53 7.01 18.64
C ALA A 134 -12.16 8.16 19.43
N SER A 135 -13.48 8.18 19.66
CA SER A 135 -14.19 9.26 20.35
C SER A 135 -13.60 9.56 21.72
N LYS A 136 -13.30 8.53 22.52
CA LYS A 136 -12.67 8.69 23.83
C LYS A 136 -11.29 9.36 23.75
N ALA A 137 -10.47 9.00 22.76
CA ALA A 137 -9.16 9.62 22.56
C ALA A 137 -9.29 11.09 22.15
N ARG A 138 -10.28 11.42 21.31
CA ARG A 138 -10.59 12.82 20.95
C ARG A 138 -11.01 13.65 22.16
N GLU A 139 -11.93 13.13 22.95
CA GLU A 139 -12.50 13.85 24.09
C GLU A 139 -11.50 14.02 25.24
N LYS A 140 -10.76 12.98 25.61
CA LYS A 140 -9.88 12.99 26.77
C LYS A 140 -8.47 13.46 26.48
N LEU A 141 -7.91 13.08 25.31
CA LEU A 141 -6.53 13.40 24.92
C LEU A 141 -6.44 14.59 23.98
N GLY A 142 -7.57 15.07 23.43
CA GLY A 142 -7.56 16.04 22.33
C GLY A 142 -6.88 15.50 21.05
N TRP A 143 -6.77 14.18 20.93
CA TRP A 143 -6.08 13.56 19.80
C TRP A 143 -7.00 13.48 18.57
N VAL A 144 -6.48 13.91 17.44
CA VAL A 144 -7.11 13.76 16.11
C VAL A 144 -6.01 13.36 15.12
N PRO A 145 -6.27 12.45 14.16
CA PRO A 145 -5.31 12.17 13.10
C PRO A 145 -5.13 13.41 12.23
N GLU A 146 -3.89 13.73 11.85
CA GLU A 146 -3.54 14.87 11.01
C GLU A 146 -3.34 14.46 9.55
N ILE A 147 -3.02 13.17 9.33
CA ILE A 147 -2.71 12.64 8.02
C ILE A 147 -3.92 11.87 7.49
N THR A 148 -4.55 12.41 6.45
CA THR A 148 -5.68 11.77 5.74
C THR A 148 -5.24 10.52 4.99
N PHE A 149 -6.20 9.69 4.58
CA PHE A 149 -5.94 8.50 3.77
C PHE A 149 -5.16 8.83 2.48
N ASP A 150 -5.57 9.85 1.74
CA ASP A 150 -4.89 10.26 0.51
C ASP A 150 -3.41 10.62 0.76
N LYS A 151 -3.17 11.42 1.80
CA LYS A 151 -1.80 11.79 2.18
C LYS A 151 -0.98 10.63 2.70
N LEU A 152 -1.62 9.63 3.33
CA LEU A 152 -0.94 8.41 3.75
C LEU A 152 -0.42 7.64 2.52
N VAL A 153 -1.30 7.41 1.53
CA VAL A 153 -0.92 6.70 0.30
C VAL A 153 0.17 7.47 -0.45
N GLU A 154 -0.01 8.78 -0.63
CA GLU A 154 0.98 9.66 -1.27
C GLU A 154 2.36 9.54 -0.60
N LYS A 155 2.44 9.71 0.72
CA LYS A 155 3.70 9.60 1.48
C LYS A 155 4.34 8.21 1.38
N MET A 156 3.54 7.16 1.32
CA MET A 156 4.05 5.80 1.19
C MET A 156 4.64 5.55 -0.20
N ILE A 157 3.99 6.06 -1.25
CA ILE A 157 4.49 5.96 -2.63
C ILE A 157 5.76 6.80 -2.78
N ASP A 158 5.73 8.07 -2.36
CA ASP A 158 6.87 8.97 -2.47
C ASP A 158 8.10 8.42 -1.72
N GLY A 159 7.88 7.84 -0.53
CA GLY A 159 8.96 7.20 0.23
C GLY A 159 9.50 5.92 -0.40
N ASP A 160 8.71 5.18 -1.17
CA ASP A 160 9.17 3.99 -1.88
C ASP A 160 9.79 4.33 -3.26
N LEU A 161 9.49 5.52 -3.83
CA LEU A 161 10.11 6.05 -5.04
C LEU A 161 11.45 6.75 -4.77
N ASP A 162 11.75 7.11 -3.51
CA ASP A 162 13.00 7.75 -3.13
C ASP A 162 14.18 6.78 -3.35
N GLU A 163 15.11 7.15 -4.23
CA GLU A 163 16.27 6.32 -4.61
C GLU A 163 17.14 5.96 -3.39
N GLU A 164 17.24 6.83 -2.37
CA GLU A 164 17.99 6.55 -1.14
C GLU A 164 17.37 5.41 -0.33
N LEU A 165 16.05 5.24 -0.40
CA LEU A 165 15.32 4.17 0.28
C LEU A 165 15.23 2.88 -0.54
N LEU A 166 15.26 2.96 -1.87
CA LEU A 166 15.18 1.80 -2.76
C LEU A 166 16.55 1.12 -2.98
N GLY A 167 17.62 1.90 -2.99
CA GLY A 167 18.98 1.40 -3.27
C GLY A 167 19.40 0.18 -2.43
N PRO A 168 19.23 0.16 -1.09
CA PRO A 168 19.58 -0.99 -0.25
C PRO A 168 18.72 -2.23 -0.51
N TYR A 169 17.46 -2.04 -0.92
CA TYR A 169 16.52 -3.15 -1.18
C TYR A 169 16.74 -3.81 -2.54
N LEU A 170 17.17 -3.05 -3.54
CA LEU A 170 17.51 -3.59 -4.86
C LEU A 170 18.77 -4.46 -4.81
N GLN A 171 19.73 -4.13 -3.93
CA GLN A 171 20.92 -4.95 -3.69
C GLN A 171 20.60 -6.29 -3.00
N THR A 172 19.63 -6.31 -2.08
CA THR A 172 19.22 -7.52 -1.34
C THR A 172 18.42 -8.51 -2.20
N ILE A 173 17.92 -8.08 -3.36
CA ILE A 173 17.16 -8.91 -4.32
C ILE A 173 18.12 -9.55 -5.36
N GLN A 174 19.36 -9.06 -5.44
CA GLN A 174 20.39 -9.57 -6.38
C GLN A 174 21.29 -10.64 -5.78
N ASP A 175 21.25 -10.85 -4.46
CA ASP A 175 21.93 -11.94 -3.72
C ASP A 175 20.94 -13.08 -3.38
#